data_6e1100867466427a6121c8b8da34b4e7
#
_entry.id   6e1100867466427a6121c8b8da34b4e7
#
_cell.length_a   1.000
_cell.length_b   1.000
_cell.length_c   1.000
_cell.angle_alpha   90.00
_cell.angle_beta   90.00
_cell.angle_gamma   90.00
#
_symmetry.space_group_name_H-M   'P 1'
#
loop_
_entity.id
_entity.type
_entity.pdbx_description
1 polymer ?
#
loop_
_entity_poly.entity_id
_entity_poly.type
_entity_poly.pdbx_seq_one_letter_code
_entity_poly.pdbx_strand_id
1 'polypeptide(L)'
;MRVCPRCHTRFPTGERFCLNDSSMLVEEQDLARLGSAVGNYRLDKILGRGGMGTVYSGEHVYIKKLVAVKILHPQFARFQDAVNRFLREARAASSINHPNIVDVTDFGVLPDGLVYFVMEYLEGKSLEDLIEREGALELHRGLNIVNQMSYALEAAHQLGVIHRDLKPDNVMLLERPGRRDIVRMATGAASNGYVTERERSYDFVKILDFGIAKILAPDELGVDTLQGAVFGTPEYMSPEAARGDDVDLRTDIYAVGVMLFDMLCGRPPFEADAGNEVLHKHIHATVPSPREFAPHREITEGAERLILKCMAKDPDRRYQTMAELRSDLQNAYGTISYRRNLPTDGGPRGPDARKKRLTEEIDDWLQNDQSSMSVEEARVIALVDSADRAFNPPPLSPGDAARLAKALDDALDDD
;
A
#
# COMPACT_ATOMS: atom_id res chain seq x y z
N MET A 1 28.05 13.12 -10.28
CA MET A 1 28.23 12.26 -11.46
C MET A 1 27.51 10.96 -11.19
N ARG A 2 26.81 10.41 -12.17
CA ARG A 2 26.09 9.14 -12.01
C ARG A 2 26.90 7.98 -12.58
N VAL A 3 26.73 6.82 -11.99
CA VAL A 3 27.50 5.62 -12.34
C VAL A 3 26.52 4.47 -12.53
N CYS A 4 26.74 3.63 -13.54
CA CYS A 4 25.99 2.41 -13.69
C CYS A 4 26.43 1.39 -12.61
N PRO A 5 25.52 0.86 -11.79
CA PRO A 5 25.88 -0.10 -10.75
C PRO A 5 26.34 -1.47 -11.31
N ARG A 6 26.09 -1.72 -12.60
CA ARG A 6 26.38 -2.99 -13.27
C ARG A 6 27.68 -2.96 -14.07
N CYS A 7 27.84 -1.95 -14.97
CA CYS A 7 29.03 -1.85 -15.83
C CYS A 7 30.04 -0.80 -15.35
N HIS A 8 29.77 -0.08 -14.26
CA HIS A 8 30.59 0.98 -13.65
C HIS A 8 30.93 2.16 -14.57
N THR A 9 30.26 2.26 -15.74
CA THR A 9 30.44 3.41 -16.63
C THR A 9 29.86 4.68 -16.00
N ARG A 10 30.60 5.78 -16.08
CA ARG A 10 30.21 7.09 -15.54
C ARG A 10 29.44 7.90 -16.58
N PHE A 11 28.39 8.59 -16.13
CA PHE A 11 27.51 9.41 -16.96
C PHE A 11 27.36 10.81 -16.35
N PRO A 12 27.04 11.83 -17.19
CA PRO A 12 26.63 13.14 -16.69
C PRO A 12 25.38 13.03 -15.80
N THR A 13 25.18 14.01 -14.93
CA THR A 13 24.07 14.02 -13.93
C THR A 13 22.67 14.07 -14.57
N GLY A 14 22.54 14.40 -15.85
CA GLY A 14 21.25 14.43 -16.58
C GLY A 14 20.72 13.06 -17.00
N GLU A 15 21.59 12.08 -17.15
CA GLU A 15 21.20 10.74 -17.58
C GLU A 15 20.56 9.93 -16.45
N ARG A 16 19.49 9.20 -16.75
CA ARG A 16 18.77 8.35 -15.78
C ARG A 16 19.14 6.88 -15.92
N PHE A 17 19.39 6.42 -17.15
CA PHE A 17 19.63 5.01 -17.45
C PHE A 17 20.98 4.83 -18.13
N CYS A 18 21.59 3.68 -17.92
CA CYS A 18 22.83 3.28 -18.58
C CYS A 18 22.57 2.98 -20.06
N LEU A 19 23.34 3.60 -20.95
CA LEU A 19 23.22 3.37 -22.39
C LEU A 19 23.70 1.98 -22.82
N ASN A 20 24.48 1.28 -21.96
CA ASN A 20 25.04 -0.03 -22.28
C ASN A 20 24.12 -1.20 -21.87
N ASP A 21 23.36 -1.06 -20.77
CA ASP A 21 22.61 -2.17 -20.16
C ASP A 21 21.25 -1.78 -19.58
N SER A 22 20.82 -0.53 -19.82
CA SER A 22 19.55 0.04 -19.36
C SER A 22 19.34 0.04 -17.83
N SER A 23 20.39 -0.22 -17.04
CA SER A 23 20.32 -0.13 -15.60
C SER A 23 20.09 1.31 -15.14
N MET A 24 19.32 1.52 -14.09
CA MET A 24 19.17 2.83 -13.47
C MET A 24 20.53 3.31 -12.95
N LEU A 25 20.90 4.55 -13.28
CA LEU A 25 22.14 5.16 -12.83
C LEU A 25 21.99 5.69 -11.41
N VAL A 26 23.03 5.46 -10.59
CA VAL A 26 23.09 5.89 -9.19
C VAL A 26 24.20 6.91 -8.99
N GLU A 27 24.14 7.68 -7.90
CA GLU A 27 25.24 8.60 -7.57
C GLU A 27 26.47 7.80 -7.11
N GLU A 28 27.65 8.27 -7.48
CA GLU A 28 28.93 7.59 -7.15
C GLU A 28 29.11 7.42 -5.63
N GLN A 29 28.65 8.38 -4.83
CA GLN A 29 28.69 8.32 -3.37
C GLN A 29 27.78 7.24 -2.78
N ASP A 30 26.65 6.93 -3.44
CA ASP A 30 25.75 5.87 -2.99
C ASP A 30 26.36 4.49 -3.26
N LEU A 31 27.03 4.32 -4.39
CA LEU A 31 27.80 3.10 -4.70
C LEU A 31 28.96 2.88 -3.73
N ALA A 32 29.65 3.94 -3.34
CA ALA A 32 30.80 3.86 -2.42
C ALA A 32 30.39 3.34 -1.03
N ARG A 33 29.11 3.38 -0.68
CA ARG A 33 28.60 2.85 0.60
C ARG A 33 28.35 1.33 0.56
N LEU A 34 28.30 0.72 -0.60
CA LEU A 34 28.11 -0.73 -0.69
C LEU A 34 29.27 -1.47 -0.04
N GLY A 35 28.95 -2.54 0.71
CA GLY A 35 29.90 -3.30 1.52
C GLY A 35 30.29 -2.63 2.84
N SER A 36 29.95 -1.35 3.07
CA SER A 36 30.22 -0.67 4.34
C SER A 36 29.24 -1.07 5.44
N ALA A 37 29.67 -0.89 6.69
CA ALA A 37 28.81 -1.10 7.85
C ALA A 37 28.10 0.20 8.23
N VAL A 38 26.80 0.10 8.47
CA VAL A 38 25.92 1.16 8.99
C VAL A 38 25.33 0.64 10.29
N GLY A 39 25.85 1.10 11.44
CA GLY A 39 25.53 0.47 12.72
C GLY A 39 25.86 -1.03 12.71
N ASN A 40 24.88 -1.86 12.98
CA ASN A 40 25.00 -3.33 12.97
C ASN A 40 24.62 -3.95 11.61
N TYR A 41 24.52 -3.17 10.54
CA TYR A 41 24.03 -3.62 9.24
C TYR A 41 25.09 -3.42 8.16
N ARG A 42 25.38 -4.44 7.36
CA ARG A 42 26.22 -4.33 6.18
C ARG A 42 25.32 -4.05 4.96
N LEU A 43 25.64 -3.01 4.22
CA LEU A 43 24.91 -2.65 2.99
C LEU A 43 25.33 -3.53 1.81
N ASP A 44 24.37 -4.13 1.12
CA ASP A 44 24.67 -5.06 0.04
C ASP A 44 24.27 -4.52 -1.35
N LYS A 45 23.12 -3.83 -1.47
CA LYS A 45 22.58 -3.40 -2.76
C LYS A 45 21.77 -2.13 -2.60
N ILE A 46 21.75 -1.26 -3.60
CA ILE A 46 20.81 -0.13 -3.69
C ILE A 46 19.45 -0.67 -4.17
N LEU A 47 18.40 -0.44 -3.40
CA LEU A 47 17.02 -0.79 -3.72
C LEU A 47 16.32 0.34 -4.47
N GLY A 48 16.55 1.59 -4.07
CA GLY A 48 15.93 2.75 -4.70
C GLY A 48 16.52 4.06 -4.20
N ARG A 49 16.26 5.13 -4.94
CA ARG A 49 16.63 6.49 -4.58
C ARG A 49 15.41 7.40 -4.62
N GLY A 50 15.00 7.89 -3.46
CA GLY A 50 13.94 8.87 -3.31
C GLY A 50 14.45 10.31 -3.25
N GLY A 51 13.55 11.26 -3.08
CA GLY A 51 13.87 12.69 -3.00
C GLY A 51 14.82 13.06 -1.85
N MET A 52 14.62 12.45 -0.67
CA MET A 52 15.37 12.78 0.54
C MET A 52 16.50 11.81 0.87
N GLY A 53 16.48 10.58 0.37
CA GLY A 53 17.44 9.55 0.76
C GLY A 53 17.52 8.39 -0.21
N THR A 54 18.53 7.57 -0.02
CA THR A 54 18.76 6.33 -0.75
C THR A 54 18.46 5.14 0.15
N VAL A 55 17.71 4.15 -0.41
CA VAL A 55 17.36 2.92 0.29
C VAL A 55 18.28 1.80 -0.19
N TYR A 56 18.86 1.09 0.76
CA TYR A 56 19.75 -0.04 0.54
C TYR A 56 19.14 -1.31 1.11
N SER A 57 19.37 -2.47 0.48
CA SER A 57 19.28 -3.73 1.21
C SER A 57 20.53 -3.90 2.05
N GLY A 58 20.38 -4.49 3.21
CA GLY A 58 21.49 -4.83 4.08
C GLY A 58 21.19 -6.08 4.90
N GLU A 59 22.23 -6.58 5.56
CA GLU A 59 22.14 -7.75 6.42
C GLU A 59 22.66 -7.38 7.81
N HIS A 60 21.92 -7.72 8.85
CA HIS A 60 22.39 -7.55 10.22
C HIS A 60 23.60 -8.47 10.48
N VAL A 61 24.77 -7.90 10.84
CA VAL A 61 26.06 -8.61 10.87
C VAL A 61 26.09 -9.87 11.74
N TYR A 62 25.32 -9.90 12.84
CA TYR A 62 25.31 -11.02 13.77
C TYR A 62 24.19 -12.04 13.49
N ILE A 63 22.94 -11.57 13.36
CA ILE A 63 21.77 -12.47 13.26
C ILE A 63 21.39 -12.79 11.81
N LYS A 64 22.10 -12.22 10.83
CA LYS A 64 21.90 -12.47 9.38
C LYS A 64 20.50 -12.18 8.86
N LYS A 65 19.77 -11.31 9.54
CA LYS A 65 18.45 -10.85 9.11
C LYS A 65 18.59 -9.80 8.00
N LEU A 66 17.86 -9.99 6.89
CA LEU A 66 17.76 -9.00 5.83
C LEU A 66 16.92 -7.81 6.30
N VAL A 67 17.37 -6.61 5.95
CA VAL A 67 16.73 -5.34 6.27
C VAL A 67 16.81 -4.40 5.07
N ALA A 68 15.99 -3.35 5.09
CA ALA A 68 16.15 -2.17 4.24
C ALA A 68 16.65 -1.00 5.10
N VAL A 69 17.67 -0.28 4.61
CA VAL A 69 18.30 0.84 5.30
C VAL A 69 18.12 2.10 4.46
N LYS A 70 17.38 3.09 4.95
CA LYS A 70 17.21 4.39 4.28
C LYS A 70 18.16 5.39 4.89
N ILE A 71 19.02 5.99 4.06
CA ILE A 71 20.05 6.96 4.48
C ILE A 71 19.71 8.31 3.87
N LEU A 72 19.65 9.36 4.69
CA LEU A 72 19.41 10.73 4.25
C LEU A 72 20.53 11.21 3.32
N HIS A 73 20.19 11.91 2.23
CA HIS A 73 21.20 12.47 1.33
C HIS A 73 22.07 13.54 2.01
N PRO A 74 23.39 13.58 1.75
CA PRO A 74 24.33 14.50 2.40
C PRO A 74 23.95 15.98 2.25
N GLN A 75 23.31 16.35 1.16
CA GLN A 75 22.85 17.72 0.91
C GLN A 75 21.81 18.19 1.92
N PHE A 76 21.02 17.28 2.49
CA PHE A 76 19.99 17.60 3.49
C PHE A 76 20.47 17.46 4.94
N ALA A 77 21.57 16.75 5.20
CA ALA A 77 22.06 16.49 6.55
C ALA A 77 22.46 17.75 7.33
N ARG A 78 22.81 18.84 6.62
CA ARG A 78 23.14 20.15 7.20
C ARG A 78 21.91 20.97 7.63
N PHE A 79 20.72 20.60 7.18
CA PHE A 79 19.48 21.28 7.50
C PHE A 79 18.74 20.51 8.60
N GLN A 80 18.69 21.10 9.81
CA GLN A 80 18.09 20.45 10.98
C GLN A 80 16.63 20.07 10.72
N ASP A 81 15.89 20.88 9.95
CA ASP A 81 14.49 20.60 9.62
C ASP A 81 14.33 19.39 8.69
N ALA A 82 15.26 19.17 7.76
CA ALA A 82 15.28 17.98 6.93
C ALA A 82 15.57 16.72 7.76
N VAL A 83 16.52 16.80 8.68
CA VAL A 83 16.84 15.72 9.63
C VAL A 83 15.63 15.43 10.53
N ASN A 84 15.03 16.46 11.10
CA ASN A 84 13.84 16.30 11.95
C ASN A 84 12.66 15.67 11.20
N ARG A 85 12.45 16.01 9.93
CA ARG A 85 11.43 15.39 9.07
C ARG A 85 11.69 13.92 8.84
N PHE A 86 12.93 13.59 8.46
CA PHE A 86 13.35 12.21 8.24
C PHE A 86 13.13 11.33 9.48
N LEU A 87 13.45 11.87 10.67
CA LEU A 87 13.22 11.18 11.94
C LEU A 87 11.73 11.09 12.32
N ARG A 88 10.91 12.10 11.96
CA ARG A 88 9.46 12.06 12.19
C ARG A 88 8.79 10.98 11.33
N GLU A 89 9.21 10.83 10.07
CA GLU A 89 8.76 9.76 9.18
C GLU A 89 9.02 8.37 9.81
N ALA A 90 10.25 8.14 10.26
CA ALA A 90 10.64 6.91 10.93
C ALA A 90 9.79 6.64 12.20
N ARG A 91 9.60 7.68 13.04
CA ARG A 91 8.79 7.56 14.28
C ARG A 91 7.32 7.30 13.98
N ALA A 92 6.74 7.96 12.99
CA ALA A 92 5.35 7.74 12.61
C ALA A 92 5.13 6.30 12.15
N ALA A 93 5.96 5.80 11.21
CA ALA A 93 5.88 4.42 10.77
C ALA A 93 6.05 3.42 11.93
N SER A 94 7.04 3.66 12.82
CA SER A 94 7.27 2.81 14.00
C SER A 94 6.15 2.85 15.04
N SER A 95 5.38 3.95 15.13
CA SER A 95 4.27 4.07 16.08
C SER A 95 2.99 3.35 15.64
N ILE A 96 2.88 3.04 14.33
CA ILE A 96 1.68 2.41 13.77
C ILE A 96 1.93 0.91 13.66
N ASN A 97 1.53 0.16 14.67
CA ASN A 97 1.64 -1.30 14.64
C ASN A 97 0.53 -1.91 13.78
N HIS A 98 0.74 -1.99 12.46
CA HIS A 98 -0.22 -2.55 11.52
C HIS A 98 0.47 -3.43 10.46
N PRO A 99 -0.05 -4.64 10.14
CA PRO A 99 0.61 -5.56 9.21
C PRO A 99 0.79 -5.01 7.79
N ASN A 100 -0.07 -4.10 7.35
CA ASN A 100 0.00 -3.46 6.03
C ASN A 100 0.79 -2.13 6.03
N ILE A 101 1.55 -1.82 7.10
CA ILE A 101 2.48 -0.70 7.16
C ILE A 101 3.89 -1.26 7.33
N VAL A 102 4.88 -0.61 6.72
CA VAL A 102 6.28 -1.00 6.87
C VAL A 102 6.73 -0.81 8.31
N ASP A 103 7.38 -1.83 8.89
CA ASP A 103 7.91 -1.79 10.26
C ASP A 103 9.29 -1.15 10.28
N VAL A 104 9.47 -0.05 11.01
CA VAL A 104 10.76 0.61 11.26
C VAL A 104 11.31 0.13 12.60
N THR A 105 12.43 -0.57 12.54
CA THR A 105 12.98 -1.32 13.69
C THR A 105 14.17 -0.63 14.38
N ASP A 106 14.86 0.29 13.69
CA ASP A 106 16.05 0.94 14.24
C ASP A 106 16.34 2.27 13.54
N PHE A 107 17.10 3.17 14.18
CA PHE A 107 17.62 4.38 13.57
C PHE A 107 18.97 4.75 14.17
N GLY A 108 19.76 5.55 13.45
CA GLY A 108 21.04 5.99 13.98
C GLY A 108 21.68 7.12 13.18
N VAL A 109 22.87 7.48 13.61
CA VAL A 109 23.71 8.51 12.99
C VAL A 109 25.05 7.87 12.60
N LEU A 110 25.45 8.11 11.36
CA LEU A 110 26.74 7.66 10.82
C LEU A 110 27.88 8.54 11.33
N PRO A 111 29.16 8.07 11.29
CA PRO A 111 30.32 8.88 11.69
C PRO A 111 30.47 10.18 10.88
N ASP A 112 29.93 10.23 9.65
CA ASP A 112 29.92 11.43 8.80
C ASP A 112 28.72 12.37 9.09
N GLY A 113 27.96 12.09 10.14
CA GLY A 113 26.80 12.88 10.58
C GLY A 113 25.50 12.61 9.82
N LEU A 114 25.48 11.70 8.86
CA LEU A 114 24.25 11.34 8.17
C LEU A 114 23.35 10.49 9.07
N VAL A 115 22.06 10.73 9.00
CA VAL A 115 21.06 9.93 9.69
C VAL A 115 20.53 8.81 8.80
N TYR A 116 20.21 7.70 9.41
CA TYR A 116 19.58 6.55 8.75
C TYR A 116 18.50 5.95 9.63
N PHE A 117 17.57 5.21 9.01
CA PHE A 117 16.71 4.29 9.73
C PHE A 117 16.66 2.93 9.02
N VAL A 118 16.31 1.92 9.79
CA VAL A 118 16.25 0.53 9.36
C VAL A 118 14.82 0.07 9.42
N MET A 119 14.39 -0.61 8.38
CA MET A 119 13.04 -1.16 8.24
C MET A 119 13.07 -2.60 7.74
N GLU A 120 11.96 -3.29 7.84
CA GLU A 120 11.82 -4.63 7.29
C GLU A 120 12.15 -4.64 5.78
N TYR A 121 12.87 -5.67 5.34
CA TYR A 121 13.10 -5.91 3.92
C TYR A 121 11.86 -6.54 3.30
N LEU A 122 11.33 -5.91 2.26
CA LEU A 122 10.13 -6.37 1.57
C LEU A 122 10.49 -7.04 0.26
N GLU A 123 10.14 -8.31 0.14
CA GLU A 123 10.32 -9.09 -1.08
C GLU A 123 9.04 -9.02 -1.93
N GLY A 124 9.00 -8.04 -2.84
CA GLY A 124 7.80 -7.73 -3.62
C GLY A 124 8.08 -6.73 -4.74
N LYS A 125 7.01 -6.15 -5.28
CA LYS A 125 7.04 -5.12 -6.31
C LYS A 125 6.22 -3.93 -5.85
N SER A 126 6.53 -2.73 -6.33
CA SER A 126 5.65 -1.59 -6.12
C SER A 126 4.36 -1.75 -6.93
N LEU A 127 3.32 -1.08 -6.49
CA LEU A 127 2.07 -0.99 -7.27
C LEU A 127 2.30 -0.27 -8.59
N GLU A 128 3.25 0.69 -8.62
CA GLU A 128 3.70 1.37 -9.84
C GLU A 128 4.28 0.37 -10.85
N ASP A 129 5.28 -0.45 -10.44
CA ASP A 129 5.86 -1.50 -11.29
C ASP A 129 4.79 -2.48 -11.81
N LEU A 130 3.75 -2.73 -11.01
CA LEU A 130 2.66 -3.61 -11.40
C LEU A 130 1.79 -2.98 -12.49
N ILE A 131 1.38 -1.72 -12.29
CA ILE A 131 0.56 -0.97 -13.26
C ILE A 131 1.33 -0.78 -14.56
N GLU A 132 2.59 -0.38 -14.51
CA GLU A 132 3.44 -0.23 -15.70
C GLU A 132 3.55 -1.54 -16.50
N ARG A 133 3.67 -2.68 -15.82
CA ARG A 133 3.84 -3.98 -16.47
C ARG A 133 2.56 -4.58 -16.99
N GLU A 134 1.48 -4.53 -16.21
CA GLU A 134 0.22 -5.23 -16.49
C GLU A 134 -0.83 -4.30 -17.12
N GLY A 135 -0.63 -2.97 -17.02
CA GLY A 135 -1.65 -1.99 -17.35
C GLY A 135 -2.78 -2.01 -16.32
N ALA A 136 -4.02 -1.90 -16.78
CA ALA A 136 -5.18 -1.90 -15.89
C ALA A 136 -5.38 -3.26 -15.21
N LEU A 137 -5.59 -3.24 -13.90
CA LEU A 137 -5.85 -4.42 -13.08
C LEU A 137 -7.31 -4.87 -13.17
N GLU A 138 -7.56 -6.13 -12.80
CA GLU A 138 -8.92 -6.60 -12.62
C GLU A 138 -9.61 -5.92 -11.43
N LEU A 139 -10.91 -5.64 -11.57
CA LEU A 139 -11.71 -4.94 -10.57
C LEU A 139 -11.56 -5.54 -9.16
N HIS A 140 -11.66 -6.87 -9.04
CA HIS A 140 -11.55 -7.55 -7.75
C HIS A 140 -10.16 -7.34 -7.11
N ARG A 141 -9.10 -7.39 -7.90
CA ARG A 141 -7.73 -7.18 -7.44
C ARG A 141 -7.52 -5.74 -6.94
N GLY A 142 -7.97 -4.73 -7.72
CA GLY A 142 -7.89 -3.33 -7.32
C GLY A 142 -8.67 -3.03 -6.04
N LEU A 143 -9.91 -3.55 -5.93
CA LEU A 143 -10.71 -3.40 -4.71
C LEU A 143 -10.05 -4.07 -3.49
N ASN A 144 -9.41 -5.23 -3.65
CA ASN A 144 -8.70 -5.91 -2.56
C ASN A 144 -7.51 -5.09 -2.06
N ILE A 145 -6.72 -4.53 -2.97
CA ILE A 145 -5.59 -3.65 -2.62
C ILE A 145 -6.10 -2.44 -1.82
N VAL A 146 -7.13 -1.75 -2.31
CA VAL A 146 -7.73 -0.60 -1.60
C VAL A 146 -8.30 -0.99 -0.24
N ASN A 147 -8.90 -2.17 -0.12
CA ASN A 147 -9.40 -2.66 1.16
C ASN A 147 -8.27 -2.78 2.20
N GLN A 148 -7.14 -3.39 1.85
CA GLN A 148 -5.98 -3.51 2.73
C GLN A 148 -5.37 -2.14 3.06
N MET A 149 -5.23 -1.25 2.06
CA MET A 149 -4.78 0.12 2.28
C MET A 149 -5.69 0.87 3.27
N SER A 150 -7.01 0.71 3.15
CA SER A 150 -7.97 1.40 4.00
C SER A 150 -7.86 1.00 5.48
N TYR A 151 -7.53 -0.26 5.79
CA TYR A 151 -7.25 -0.69 7.16
C TYR A 151 -5.97 -0.05 7.71
N ALA A 152 -4.90 -0.05 6.91
CA ALA A 152 -3.63 0.55 7.29
C ALA A 152 -3.74 2.06 7.54
N LEU A 153 -4.38 2.78 6.62
CA LEU A 153 -4.56 4.23 6.73
C LEU A 153 -5.50 4.60 7.88
N GLU A 154 -6.52 3.79 8.17
CA GLU A 154 -7.37 4.02 9.34
C GLU A 154 -6.56 3.91 10.65
N ALA A 155 -5.70 2.90 10.78
CA ALA A 155 -4.84 2.76 11.95
C ALA A 155 -3.90 3.96 12.12
N ALA A 156 -3.36 4.50 11.02
CA ALA A 156 -2.56 5.72 11.04
C ALA A 156 -3.39 6.95 11.45
N HIS A 157 -4.56 7.12 10.86
CA HIS A 157 -5.46 8.26 11.13
C HIS A 157 -5.94 8.29 12.59
N GLN A 158 -6.19 7.14 13.21
CA GLN A 158 -6.54 7.03 14.64
C GLN A 158 -5.43 7.55 15.56
N LEU A 159 -4.17 7.49 15.13
CA LEU A 159 -3.02 8.08 15.83
C LEU A 159 -2.73 9.53 15.41
N GLY A 160 -3.59 10.15 14.60
CA GLY A 160 -3.39 11.50 14.07
C GLY A 160 -2.32 11.59 12.99
N VAL A 161 -1.89 10.46 12.42
CA VAL A 161 -0.88 10.40 11.36
C VAL A 161 -1.56 10.36 9.99
N ILE A 162 -1.27 11.34 9.14
CA ILE A 162 -1.77 11.44 7.76
C ILE A 162 -0.59 11.12 6.82
N HIS A 163 -0.82 10.31 5.79
CA HIS A 163 0.24 9.89 4.87
C HIS A 163 0.76 11.02 3.98
N ARG A 164 -0.13 11.82 3.37
CA ARG A 164 0.13 13.03 2.56
C ARG A 164 0.90 12.84 1.25
N ASP A 165 1.54 11.72 1.01
CA ASP A 165 2.26 11.37 -0.22
C ASP A 165 1.90 9.97 -0.71
N LEU A 166 0.62 9.62 -0.62
CA LEU A 166 0.14 8.32 -1.05
C LEU A 166 0.13 8.25 -2.58
N LYS A 167 0.84 7.25 -3.12
CA LYS A 167 1.00 7.00 -4.55
C LYS A 167 1.42 5.55 -4.78
N PRO A 168 1.34 5.01 -6.00
CA PRO A 168 1.69 3.62 -6.29
C PRO A 168 3.12 3.22 -5.92
N ASP A 169 4.11 4.12 -6.05
CA ASP A 169 5.49 3.87 -5.60
C ASP A 169 5.60 3.54 -4.11
N ASN A 170 4.70 4.13 -3.29
CA ASN A 170 4.71 3.97 -1.83
C ASN A 170 3.83 2.79 -1.37
N VAL A 171 3.39 1.93 -2.30
CA VAL A 171 2.61 0.72 -2.00
C VAL A 171 3.33 -0.49 -2.56
N MET A 172 3.87 -1.32 -1.68
CA MET A 172 4.50 -2.59 -2.05
C MET A 172 3.47 -3.72 -2.02
N LEU A 173 3.56 -4.61 -3.01
CA LEU A 173 2.76 -5.81 -3.12
C LEU A 173 3.68 -7.02 -2.95
N LEU A 174 3.48 -7.75 -1.86
CA LEU A 174 4.16 -8.99 -1.56
C LEU A 174 3.25 -10.15 -1.97
N GLU A 175 3.78 -11.07 -2.74
CA GLU A 175 3.05 -12.28 -3.09
C GLU A 175 3.00 -13.23 -1.89
N ARG A 176 1.81 -13.51 -1.39
CA ARG A 176 1.61 -14.51 -0.35
C ARG A 176 0.92 -15.73 -0.93
N PRO A 177 1.35 -16.94 -0.53
CA PRO A 177 0.69 -18.16 -0.96
C PRO A 177 -0.76 -18.17 -0.48
N GLY A 178 -1.68 -18.51 -1.38
CA GLY A 178 -3.08 -18.74 -1.04
C GLY A 178 -3.25 -19.99 -0.19
N ARG A 179 -4.45 -20.17 0.36
CA ARG A 179 -4.76 -21.32 1.24
C ARG A 179 -4.41 -22.67 0.63
N ARG A 180 -4.69 -22.86 -0.66
CA ARG A 180 -4.37 -24.11 -1.38
C ARG A 180 -2.88 -24.33 -1.60
N ASP A 181 -2.15 -23.26 -1.85
CA ASP A 181 -0.69 -23.33 -1.98
C ASP A 181 -0.04 -23.74 -0.66
N ILE A 182 -0.55 -23.22 0.47
CA ILE A 182 -0.10 -23.61 1.81
C ILE A 182 -0.40 -25.08 2.08
N VAL A 183 -1.61 -25.56 1.79
CA VAL A 183 -2.00 -26.97 1.95
C VAL A 183 -1.13 -27.87 1.06
N ARG A 184 -0.92 -27.49 -0.22
CA ARG A 184 -0.08 -28.22 -1.14
C ARG A 184 1.39 -28.29 -0.68
N MET A 185 1.94 -27.20 -0.18
CA MET A 185 3.30 -27.17 0.39
C MET A 185 3.42 -28.08 1.60
N ALA A 186 2.39 -28.15 2.44
CA ALA A 186 2.37 -28.96 3.64
C ALA A 186 2.12 -30.45 3.38
N THR A 187 1.30 -30.79 2.40
CA THR A 187 0.84 -32.19 2.16
C THR A 187 1.43 -32.85 0.92
N GLY A 188 2.04 -32.07 0.01
CA GLY A 188 2.54 -32.57 -1.28
C GLY A 188 1.45 -32.98 -2.27
N ALA A 189 0.18 -32.70 -2.00
CA ALA A 189 -0.97 -33.13 -2.79
C ALA A 189 -1.01 -32.47 -4.17
N ALA A 190 -1.27 -33.25 -5.22
CA ALA A 190 -1.50 -32.73 -6.56
C ALA A 190 -2.94 -32.19 -6.68
N SER A 191 -3.09 -30.94 -7.17
CA SER A 191 -4.42 -30.34 -7.35
C SER A 191 -5.11 -30.83 -8.62
N ASN A 192 -6.16 -31.64 -8.48
CA ASN A 192 -7.07 -32.00 -9.55
C ASN A 192 -8.41 -31.26 -9.31
N GLY A 193 -8.56 -30.03 -9.80
CA GLY A 193 -9.83 -29.31 -9.67
C GLY A 193 -9.74 -27.83 -10.05
N TYR A 194 -10.91 -27.20 -10.26
CA TYR A 194 -11.03 -25.77 -10.53
C TYR A 194 -10.57 -24.96 -9.30
N VAL A 195 -9.64 -24.01 -9.51
CA VAL A 195 -9.10 -23.15 -8.47
C VAL A 195 -10.07 -22.02 -8.21
N THR A 196 -10.60 -21.88 -7.00
CA THR A 196 -11.38 -20.72 -6.59
C THR A 196 -10.45 -19.51 -6.32
N GLU A 197 -10.98 -18.29 -6.41
CA GLU A 197 -10.16 -17.07 -6.18
C GLU A 197 -9.51 -17.02 -4.79
N ARG A 198 -10.15 -17.62 -3.76
CA ARG A 198 -9.61 -17.72 -2.40
C ARG A 198 -8.41 -18.69 -2.26
N GLU A 199 -8.17 -19.50 -3.27
CA GLU A 199 -7.14 -20.54 -3.27
C GLU A 199 -5.88 -20.13 -4.03
N ARG A 200 -5.87 -18.96 -4.71
CA ARG A 200 -4.71 -18.40 -5.42
C ARG A 200 -3.86 -17.56 -4.48
N SER A 201 -2.58 -17.42 -4.84
CA SER A 201 -1.72 -16.39 -4.22
C SER A 201 -2.37 -15.02 -4.32
N TYR A 202 -2.25 -14.21 -3.29
CA TYR A 202 -2.83 -12.87 -3.24
C TYR A 202 -1.78 -11.82 -2.91
N ASP A 203 -2.04 -10.60 -3.39
CA ASP A 203 -1.21 -9.45 -3.08
C ASP A 203 -1.39 -9.06 -1.60
N PHE A 204 -0.31 -9.09 -0.85
CA PHE A 204 -0.29 -8.54 0.51
C PHE A 204 0.32 -7.14 0.45
N VAL A 205 -0.49 -6.15 0.81
CA VAL A 205 -0.12 -4.73 0.74
C VAL A 205 0.78 -4.33 1.90
N LYS A 206 1.84 -3.56 1.60
CA LYS A 206 2.65 -2.82 2.56
C LYS A 206 2.75 -1.35 2.12
N ILE A 207 2.27 -0.44 2.96
CA ILE A 207 2.41 1.01 2.75
C ILE A 207 3.77 1.46 3.30
N LEU A 208 4.49 2.23 2.48
CA LEU A 208 5.80 2.80 2.77
C LEU A 208 5.68 4.30 3.04
N ASP A 209 6.75 4.89 3.57
CA ASP A 209 7.09 6.33 3.54
C ASP A 209 5.91 7.28 3.82
N PHE A 210 5.50 7.36 5.10
CA PHE A 210 4.55 8.40 5.53
C PHE A 210 5.14 9.79 5.28
N GLY A 211 4.58 10.51 4.31
CA GLY A 211 5.09 11.77 3.74
C GLY A 211 5.02 12.98 4.67
N ILE A 212 5.39 12.84 5.94
CA ILE A 212 5.48 13.93 6.93
C ILE A 212 6.44 15.04 6.46
N ALA A 213 7.29 14.72 5.49
CA ALA A 213 8.23 15.66 4.89
C ALA A 213 7.59 16.84 4.15
N LYS A 214 6.31 16.77 3.76
CA LYS A 214 5.62 17.81 2.98
C LYS A 214 4.98 18.94 3.83
N ILE A 215 5.20 18.97 5.15
CA ILE A 215 4.52 19.91 6.08
C ILE A 215 5.08 21.34 6.03
N LEU A 216 6.25 21.59 5.46
CA LEU A 216 6.85 22.93 5.44
C LEU A 216 6.92 23.51 4.04
N ALA A 217 6.56 24.81 3.96
CA ALA A 217 6.58 25.60 2.73
C ALA A 217 7.98 25.63 2.09
N PRO A 218 8.08 25.77 0.76
CA PRO A 218 9.35 25.87 0.03
C PRO A 218 10.29 26.98 0.53
N ASP A 219 9.74 28.05 1.11
CA ASP A 219 10.46 29.22 1.56
C ASP A 219 11.42 28.96 2.75
N GLU A 220 11.21 27.90 3.52
CA GLU A 220 12.06 27.62 4.71
C GLU A 220 13.33 26.84 4.37
N LEU A 221 13.44 26.26 3.17
CA LEU A 221 14.60 25.46 2.77
C LEU A 221 15.75 26.27 2.14
N GLY A 222 15.56 27.57 1.87
CA GLY A 222 16.58 28.41 1.21
C GLY A 222 17.05 27.85 -0.14
N VAL A 223 16.33 26.87 -0.68
CA VAL A 223 16.53 26.36 -2.03
C VAL A 223 15.66 27.23 -2.90
N ASP A 224 16.28 28.11 -3.70
CA ASP A 224 15.58 28.75 -4.82
C ASP A 224 14.80 27.66 -5.54
N THR A 225 13.48 27.65 -5.36
CA THR A 225 12.60 26.85 -6.18
C THR A 225 12.84 27.33 -7.60
N LEU A 226 13.64 26.59 -8.35
CA LEU A 226 13.71 26.73 -9.80
C LEU A 226 12.25 26.78 -10.25
N GLN A 227 11.85 27.93 -10.78
CA GLN A 227 10.50 28.23 -11.22
C GLN A 227 9.94 27.02 -11.98
N GLY A 228 8.93 26.34 -11.42
CA GLY A 228 8.22 25.23 -12.03
C GLY A 228 8.53 23.81 -11.50
N ALA A 229 9.41 23.61 -10.53
CA ALA A 229 9.62 22.29 -9.94
C ALA A 229 8.53 21.98 -8.89
N VAL A 230 7.53 21.21 -9.27
CA VAL A 230 6.54 20.64 -8.34
C VAL A 230 7.24 19.52 -7.56
N PHE A 231 7.36 19.68 -6.23
CA PHE A 231 7.88 18.63 -5.36
C PHE A 231 6.81 17.55 -5.15
N GLY A 232 7.02 16.36 -5.68
CA GLY A 232 6.14 15.19 -5.55
C GLY A 232 5.61 14.71 -6.90
N THR A 233 4.76 13.71 -6.83
CA THR A 233 4.04 13.12 -7.96
C THR A 233 2.66 13.82 -8.03
N PRO A 234 2.49 14.84 -8.89
CA PRO A 234 1.29 15.70 -8.89
C PRO A 234 0.02 14.93 -9.24
N GLU A 235 0.15 13.77 -9.88
CA GLU A 235 -0.94 12.92 -10.39
C GLU A 235 -1.88 12.39 -9.29
N TYR A 236 -1.40 12.29 -8.03
CA TYR A 236 -2.16 11.74 -6.89
C TYR A 236 -2.48 12.80 -5.83
N MET A 237 -2.12 14.05 -6.09
CA MET A 237 -2.27 15.13 -5.12
C MET A 237 -3.74 15.58 -4.99
N SER A 238 -4.22 15.78 -3.78
CA SER A 238 -5.57 16.31 -3.54
C SER A 238 -5.70 17.79 -3.91
N PRO A 239 -6.90 18.29 -4.24
CA PRO A 239 -7.12 19.69 -4.60
C PRO A 239 -6.65 20.69 -3.54
N GLU A 240 -6.90 20.41 -2.25
CA GLU A 240 -6.46 21.22 -1.12
C GLU A 240 -4.93 21.24 -0.99
N ALA A 241 -4.28 20.08 -1.14
CA ALA A 241 -2.83 20.01 -1.15
C ALA A 241 -2.22 20.75 -2.35
N ALA A 242 -2.85 20.65 -3.53
CA ALA A 242 -2.42 21.36 -4.74
C ALA A 242 -2.57 22.88 -4.63
N ARG A 243 -3.52 23.40 -3.84
CA ARG A 243 -3.67 24.82 -3.53
C ARG A 243 -2.74 25.31 -2.42
N GLY A 244 -2.13 24.38 -1.64
CA GLY A 244 -1.37 24.72 -0.44
C GLY A 244 -2.27 25.04 0.77
N ASP A 245 -3.53 24.62 0.76
CA ASP A 245 -4.45 24.74 1.88
C ASP A 245 -4.09 23.75 3.00
N ASP A 246 -4.69 23.89 4.18
CA ASP A 246 -4.58 22.92 5.25
C ASP A 246 -5.15 21.57 4.83
N VAL A 247 -4.39 20.53 5.08
CA VAL A 247 -4.74 19.15 4.71
C VAL A 247 -5.10 18.31 5.94
N ASP A 248 -6.15 17.51 5.84
CA ASP A 248 -6.56 16.52 6.84
C ASP A 248 -6.51 15.09 6.27
N LEU A 249 -7.01 14.13 7.05
CA LEU A 249 -7.02 12.71 6.68
C LEU A 249 -7.74 12.41 5.34
N ARG A 250 -8.64 13.31 4.89
CA ARG A 250 -9.40 13.14 3.64
C ARG A 250 -8.57 13.39 2.38
N THR A 251 -7.35 13.92 2.56
CA THR A 251 -6.34 13.99 1.49
C THR A 251 -5.89 12.58 1.07
N ASP A 252 -5.71 11.65 2.04
CA ASP A 252 -5.37 10.26 1.74
C ASP A 252 -6.53 9.52 1.06
N ILE A 253 -7.79 9.85 1.45
CA ILE A 253 -8.98 9.30 0.80
C ILE A 253 -9.06 9.69 -0.68
N TYR A 254 -8.72 10.95 -1.00
CA TYR A 254 -8.64 11.42 -2.39
C TYR A 254 -7.57 10.63 -3.18
N ALA A 255 -6.37 10.49 -2.62
CA ALA A 255 -5.27 9.74 -3.24
C ALA A 255 -5.64 8.27 -3.48
N VAL A 256 -6.32 7.61 -2.53
CA VAL A 256 -6.86 6.24 -2.71
C VAL A 256 -7.84 6.19 -3.88
N GLY A 257 -8.69 7.19 -4.04
CA GLY A 257 -9.61 7.29 -5.18
C GLY A 257 -8.88 7.39 -6.51
N VAL A 258 -7.83 8.23 -6.59
CA VAL A 258 -6.98 8.37 -7.78
C VAL A 258 -6.26 7.06 -8.09
N MET A 259 -5.68 6.40 -7.09
CA MET A 259 -5.01 5.11 -7.26
C MET A 259 -5.96 4.01 -7.72
N LEU A 260 -7.20 3.98 -7.22
CA LEU A 260 -8.19 3.00 -7.70
C LEU A 260 -8.59 3.29 -9.15
N PHE A 261 -8.74 4.56 -9.52
CA PHE A 261 -8.98 4.94 -10.92
C PHE A 261 -7.85 4.44 -11.81
N ASP A 262 -6.60 4.72 -11.43
CA ASP A 262 -5.39 4.32 -12.13
C ASP A 262 -5.30 2.79 -12.27
N MET A 263 -5.44 2.05 -11.19
CA MET A 263 -5.47 0.58 -11.21
C MET A 263 -6.52 0.01 -12.17
N LEU A 264 -7.71 0.60 -12.25
CA LEU A 264 -8.80 0.05 -13.07
C LEU A 264 -8.75 0.51 -14.53
N CYS A 265 -8.21 1.71 -14.79
CA CYS A 265 -8.12 2.30 -16.12
C CYS A 265 -6.74 2.12 -16.78
N GLY A 266 -5.68 1.82 -16.01
CA GLY A 266 -4.30 1.65 -16.45
C GLY A 266 -3.55 2.96 -16.65
N ARG A 267 -4.13 4.09 -16.20
CA ARG A 267 -3.52 5.42 -16.16
C ARG A 267 -4.32 6.35 -15.24
N PRO A 268 -3.69 7.39 -14.66
CA PRO A 268 -4.37 8.32 -13.78
C PRO A 268 -5.44 9.16 -14.50
N PRO A 269 -6.40 9.76 -13.76
CA PRO A 269 -7.51 10.52 -14.34
C PRO A 269 -7.08 11.85 -14.97
N PHE A 270 -5.94 12.38 -14.55
CA PHE A 270 -5.39 13.65 -15.02
C PHE A 270 -3.91 13.51 -15.37
N GLU A 271 -3.57 13.78 -16.61
CA GLU A 271 -2.22 13.77 -17.16
C GLU A 271 -1.97 15.07 -17.92
N ALA A 272 -0.73 15.58 -17.90
CA ALA A 272 -0.26 16.69 -18.71
C ALA A 272 1.27 16.67 -18.82
N ASP A 273 1.82 17.39 -19.78
CA ASP A 273 3.27 17.48 -19.98
C ASP A 273 3.97 18.26 -18.84
N ALA A 274 3.25 19.12 -18.15
CA ALA A 274 3.76 19.92 -17.05
C ALA A 274 3.00 19.61 -15.74
N GLY A 275 3.73 19.41 -14.65
CA GLY A 275 3.14 19.08 -13.35
C GLY A 275 2.18 20.12 -12.79
N ASN A 276 2.39 21.42 -13.08
CA ASN A 276 1.46 22.50 -12.71
C ASN A 276 0.11 22.38 -13.43
N GLU A 277 0.08 21.87 -14.66
CA GLU A 277 -1.18 21.61 -15.37
C GLU A 277 -1.94 20.44 -14.75
N VAL A 278 -1.24 19.40 -14.30
CA VAL A 278 -1.85 18.29 -13.56
C VAL A 278 -2.48 18.82 -12.28
N LEU A 279 -1.76 19.65 -11.49
CA LEU A 279 -2.31 20.29 -10.30
C LEU A 279 -3.56 21.12 -10.59
N HIS A 280 -3.52 21.93 -11.68
CA HIS A 280 -4.68 22.69 -12.11
C HIS A 280 -5.89 21.81 -12.42
N LYS A 281 -5.67 20.63 -13.04
CA LYS A 281 -6.74 19.66 -13.30
C LYS A 281 -7.29 19.06 -12.02
N HIS A 282 -6.43 18.73 -11.04
CA HIS A 282 -6.89 18.26 -9.73
C HIS A 282 -7.77 19.28 -9.02
N ILE A 283 -7.47 20.57 -9.16
CA ILE A 283 -8.26 21.66 -8.54
C ILE A 283 -9.58 21.89 -9.29
N HIS A 284 -9.57 21.98 -10.63
CA HIS A 284 -10.66 22.54 -11.40
C HIS A 284 -11.37 21.58 -12.35
N ALA A 285 -10.68 20.56 -12.89
CA ALA A 285 -11.28 19.70 -13.90
C ALA A 285 -12.26 18.71 -13.27
N THR A 286 -13.36 18.43 -13.96
CA THR A 286 -14.29 17.36 -13.58
C THR A 286 -13.59 16.02 -13.63
N VAL A 287 -13.80 15.20 -12.61
CA VAL A 287 -13.28 13.82 -12.59
C VAL A 287 -13.98 13.03 -13.67
N PRO A 288 -13.24 12.41 -14.62
CA PRO A 288 -13.86 11.63 -15.68
C PRO A 288 -14.52 10.36 -15.10
N SER A 289 -15.62 9.92 -15.74
CA SER A 289 -16.19 8.59 -15.43
C SER A 289 -15.19 7.50 -15.79
N PRO A 290 -14.75 6.64 -14.86
CA PRO A 290 -13.83 5.55 -15.20
C PRO A 290 -14.43 4.56 -16.19
N ARG A 291 -15.76 4.42 -16.25
CA ARG A 291 -16.48 3.56 -17.20
C ARG A 291 -16.47 4.14 -18.62
N GLU A 292 -16.54 5.45 -18.76
CA GLU A 292 -16.42 6.14 -20.05
C GLU A 292 -14.95 6.25 -20.48
N PHE A 293 -14.04 6.44 -19.52
CA PHE A 293 -12.61 6.56 -19.76
C PHE A 293 -11.98 5.24 -20.25
N ALA A 294 -12.44 4.11 -19.72
CA ALA A 294 -12.00 2.77 -20.08
C ALA A 294 -13.19 1.83 -20.39
N PRO A 295 -13.93 2.05 -21.50
CA PRO A 295 -15.19 1.35 -21.79
C PRO A 295 -15.01 -0.15 -22.07
N HIS A 296 -13.78 -0.58 -22.35
CA HIS A 296 -13.42 -1.99 -22.54
C HIS A 296 -13.15 -2.75 -21.23
N ARG A 297 -13.20 -2.04 -20.09
CA ARG A 297 -12.96 -2.61 -18.76
C ARG A 297 -14.28 -2.89 -18.04
N GLU A 298 -14.31 -3.97 -17.26
CA GLU A 298 -15.49 -4.34 -16.46
C GLU A 298 -15.54 -3.54 -15.15
N ILE A 299 -15.75 -2.22 -15.24
CA ILE A 299 -15.90 -1.34 -14.08
C ILE A 299 -17.38 -1.27 -13.70
N THR A 300 -17.73 -1.66 -12.48
CA THR A 300 -19.13 -1.62 -12.01
C THR A 300 -19.55 -0.20 -11.64
N GLU A 301 -20.86 0.07 -11.65
CA GLU A 301 -21.39 1.35 -11.13
C GLU A 301 -21.04 1.60 -9.66
N GLY A 302 -20.90 0.51 -8.87
CA GLY A 302 -20.46 0.61 -7.48
C GLY A 302 -19.03 1.14 -7.35
N ALA A 303 -18.12 0.60 -8.15
CA ALA A 303 -16.73 1.05 -8.19
C ALA A 303 -16.60 2.49 -8.71
N GLU A 304 -17.35 2.84 -9.76
CA GLU A 304 -17.39 4.20 -10.28
C GLU A 304 -17.86 5.20 -9.21
N ARG A 305 -19.00 4.91 -8.53
CA ARG A 305 -19.49 5.79 -7.44
C ARG A 305 -18.48 5.94 -6.33
N LEU A 306 -17.78 4.86 -5.97
CA LEU A 306 -16.75 4.88 -4.94
C LEU A 306 -15.59 5.81 -5.34
N ILE A 307 -15.06 5.65 -6.55
CA ILE A 307 -13.98 6.50 -7.10
C ILE A 307 -14.41 7.96 -7.12
N LEU A 308 -15.57 8.27 -7.71
CA LEU A 308 -16.06 9.64 -7.83
C LEU A 308 -16.31 10.30 -6.47
N LYS A 309 -16.78 9.54 -5.47
CA LYS A 309 -16.96 10.05 -4.11
C LYS A 309 -15.61 10.31 -3.42
N CYS A 310 -14.62 9.41 -3.53
CA CYS A 310 -13.27 9.65 -3.03
C CYS A 310 -12.66 10.92 -3.64
N MET A 311 -12.86 11.11 -4.95
CA MET A 311 -12.25 12.18 -5.72
C MET A 311 -13.09 13.48 -5.78
N ALA A 312 -14.13 13.61 -4.97
CA ALA A 312 -14.88 14.88 -4.86
C ALA A 312 -13.91 16.02 -4.54
N LYS A 313 -14.08 17.15 -5.25
CA LYS A 313 -13.17 18.32 -5.08
C LYS A 313 -13.28 18.94 -3.69
N ASP A 314 -14.49 19.02 -3.18
CA ASP A 314 -14.80 19.42 -1.82
C ASP A 314 -14.57 18.25 -0.85
N PRO A 315 -13.66 18.37 0.15
CA PRO A 315 -13.41 17.32 1.13
C PRO A 315 -14.67 16.89 1.90
N ASP A 316 -15.63 17.80 2.14
CA ASP A 316 -16.87 17.50 2.87
C ASP A 316 -17.81 16.58 2.09
N ARG A 317 -17.61 16.44 0.78
CA ARG A 317 -18.37 15.53 -0.10
C ARG A 317 -17.71 14.16 -0.28
N ARG A 318 -16.49 13.95 0.27
CA ARG A 318 -15.80 12.67 0.26
C ARG A 318 -16.31 11.76 1.38
N TYR A 319 -15.78 10.55 1.45
CA TYR A 319 -15.83 9.78 2.69
C TYR A 319 -15.13 10.55 3.80
N GLN A 320 -15.67 10.53 5.01
CA GLN A 320 -15.08 11.26 6.14
C GLN A 320 -14.07 10.42 6.91
N THR A 321 -14.11 9.09 6.74
CA THR A 321 -13.15 8.14 7.33
C THR A 321 -12.86 6.99 6.37
N MET A 322 -11.74 6.29 6.60
CA MET A 322 -11.43 5.04 5.88
C MET A 322 -12.43 3.93 6.19
N ALA A 323 -13.02 3.92 7.38
CA ALA A 323 -14.09 2.97 7.75
C ALA A 323 -15.35 3.17 6.88
N GLU A 324 -15.75 4.42 6.64
CA GLU A 324 -16.88 4.74 5.75
C GLU A 324 -16.62 4.29 4.31
N LEU A 325 -15.42 4.56 3.77
CA LEU A 325 -14.99 4.10 2.45
C LEU A 325 -15.05 2.57 2.38
N ARG A 326 -14.54 1.87 3.40
CA ARG A 326 -14.50 0.41 3.46
C ARG A 326 -15.87 -0.23 3.49
N SER A 327 -16.85 0.40 4.14
CA SER A 327 -18.24 -0.06 4.14
C SER A 327 -18.84 -0.08 2.72
N ASP A 328 -18.61 0.99 1.94
CA ASP A 328 -19.08 1.06 0.55
C ASP A 328 -18.29 0.10 -0.36
N LEU A 329 -17.01 -0.11 -0.08
CA LEU A 329 -16.17 -1.06 -0.80
C LEU A 329 -16.68 -2.50 -0.63
N GLN A 330 -17.08 -2.90 0.60
CA GLN A 330 -17.70 -4.20 0.86
C GLN A 330 -19.02 -4.39 0.10
N ASN A 331 -19.83 -3.34 -0.02
CA ASN A 331 -21.04 -3.36 -0.83
C ASN A 331 -20.73 -3.53 -2.32
N ALA A 332 -19.65 -2.92 -2.82
CA ALA A 332 -19.18 -3.10 -4.20
C ALA A 332 -18.76 -4.55 -4.48
N TYR A 333 -18.08 -5.22 -3.53
CA TYR A 333 -17.76 -6.66 -3.61
C TYR A 333 -19.02 -7.53 -3.71
N GLY A 334 -20.01 -7.31 -2.87
CA GLY A 334 -21.27 -8.04 -2.90
C GLY A 334 -21.98 -7.95 -4.25
N THR A 335 -21.91 -6.79 -4.89
CA THR A 335 -22.49 -6.57 -6.24
C THR A 335 -21.78 -7.39 -7.32
N ILE A 336 -20.46 -7.58 -7.20
CA ILE A 336 -19.65 -8.38 -8.15
C ILE A 336 -19.99 -9.86 -8.02
N SER A 337 -19.98 -10.39 -6.81
CA SER A 337 -20.33 -11.80 -6.52
C SER A 337 -21.72 -12.13 -7.02
N TYR A 338 -22.66 -11.18 -6.91
CA TYR A 338 -24.01 -11.33 -7.40
C TYR A 338 -24.13 -11.40 -8.93
N ARG A 339 -23.38 -10.57 -9.68
CA ARG A 339 -23.41 -10.59 -11.16
C ARG A 339 -22.74 -11.84 -11.74
N ARG A 340 -21.68 -12.36 -11.13
CA ARG A 340 -20.98 -13.57 -11.60
C ARG A 340 -21.82 -14.85 -11.44
N ASN A 341 -22.75 -14.88 -10.49
CA ASN A 341 -23.60 -16.04 -10.16
C ASN A 341 -25.03 -15.95 -10.71
N LEU A 342 -25.32 -15.00 -11.63
CA LEU A 342 -26.63 -14.97 -12.29
C LEU A 342 -26.67 -16.07 -13.34
N PRO A 343 -27.56 -17.12 -13.19
CA PRO A 343 -27.85 -18.00 -14.27
C PRO A 343 -28.51 -17.18 -15.38
N THR A 344 -28.09 -17.44 -16.60
CA THR A 344 -28.69 -16.84 -17.82
C THR A 344 -30.10 -17.31 -18.10
N ASP A 345 -30.67 -18.21 -17.27
CA ASP A 345 -31.99 -18.81 -17.46
C ASP A 345 -32.98 -18.38 -16.38
N GLY A 346 -34.17 -17.99 -16.84
CA GLY A 346 -35.25 -17.35 -16.10
C GLY A 346 -35.93 -18.15 -14.98
N GLY A 347 -35.26 -18.28 -13.82
CA GLY A 347 -35.84 -18.81 -12.59
C GLY A 347 -36.57 -17.75 -11.73
N PRO A 348 -37.40 -18.16 -10.74
CA PRO A 348 -38.30 -17.28 -10.01
C PRO A 348 -37.61 -16.18 -9.21
N ARG A 349 -38.14 -14.97 -9.35
CA ARG A 349 -37.61 -13.72 -8.80
C ARG A 349 -38.31 -13.33 -7.49
N GLY A 350 -37.68 -13.55 -6.34
CA GLY A 350 -38.16 -13.03 -5.06
C GLY A 350 -37.04 -13.06 -3.99
N PRO A 351 -36.96 -12.06 -3.07
CA PRO A 351 -35.87 -11.94 -2.08
C PRO A 351 -35.82 -13.11 -1.10
N ASP A 352 -36.96 -13.67 -0.70
CA ASP A 352 -37.03 -14.73 0.32
C ASP A 352 -36.66 -16.12 -0.21
N ALA A 353 -37.02 -16.44 -1.47
CA ALA A 353 -36.65 -17.69 -2.12
C ALA A 353 -35.14 -17.80 -2.35
N ARG A 354 -34.47 -16.66 -2.48
CA ARG A 354 -33.06 -16.54 -2.74
C ARG A 354 -32.20 -16.72 -1.47
N LYS A 355 -32.66 -16.16 -0.35
CA LYS A 355 -32.01 -16.32 0.95
C LYS A 355 -32.03 -17.77 1.39
N LYS A 356 -33.17 -18.46 1.18
CA LYS A 356 -33.34 -19.87 1.49
C LYS A 356 -32.40 -20.77 0.65
N ARG A 357 -32.30 -20.50 -0.66
CA ARG A 357 -31.42 -21.27 -1.58
C ARG A 357 -29.93 -21.09 -1.26
N LEU A 358 -29.49 -19.87 -0.92
CA LEU A 358 -28.12 -19.61 -0.52
C LEU A 358 -27.76 -20.32 0.78
N THR A 359 -28.70 -20.38 1.74
CA THR A 359 -28.52 -21.12 3.00
C THR A 359 -28.44 -22.63 2.74
N GLU A 360 -29.32 -23.16 1.87
CA GLU A 360 -29.31 -24.57 1.49
C GLU A 360 -28.04 -24.97 0.71
N GLU A 361 -27.53 -24.11 -0.19
CA GLU A 361 -26.26 -24.32 -0.91
C GLU A 361 -25.03 -24.26 0.01
N ILE A 362 -25.05 -23.39 1.03
CA ILE A 362 -23.98 -23.31 2.04
C ILE A 362 -24.02 -24.54 2.95
N ASP A 363 -25.20 -24.98 3.38
CA ASP A 363 -25.37 -26.17 4.23
C ASP A 363 -24.99 -27.46 3.49
N ASP A 364 -25.34 -27.58 2.21
CA ASP A 364 -24.98 -28.70 1.35
C ASP A 364 -23.47 -28.74 1.08
N TRP A 365 -22.85 -27.58 0.89
CA TRP A 365 -21.39 -27.44 0.76
C TRP A 365 -20.67 -27.82 2.05
N LEU A 366 -21.16 -27.36 3.21
CA LEU A 366 -20.59 -27.70 4.51
C LEU A 366 -20.71 -29.19 4.86
N GLN A 367 -21.75 -29.87 4.37
CA GLN A 367 -21.95 -31.31 4.59
C GLN A 367 -21.16 -32.19 3.62
N ASN A 368 -21.03 -31.79 2.35
CA ASN A 368 -20.40 -32.60 1.32
C ASN A 368 -18.87 -32.45 1.26
N ASP A 369 -18.31 -31.30 1.64
CA ASP A 369 -16.85 -31.07 1.57
C ASP A 369 -16.09 -31.71 2.74
N GLN A 370 -16.77 -31.99 3.86
CA GLN A 370 -16.14 -32.67 5.01
C GLN A 370 -15.94 -34.16 4.80
N SER A 371 -16.64 -34.78 3.86
CA SER A 371 -16.58 -36.24 3.64
C SER A 371 -15.40 -36.72 2.76
N SER A 372 -14.69 -35.81 2.11
CA SER A 372 -13.59 -36.13 1.20
C SER A 372 -12.19 -35.73 1.69
N MET A 373 -12.09 -35.06 2.84
CA MET A 373 -10.81 -34.59 3.40
C MET A 373 -10.19 -35.60 4.35
N SER A 374 -8.85 -35.78 4.25
CA SER A 374 -8.08 -36.51 5.23
C SER A 374 -8.00 -35.75 6.56
N VAL A 375 -7.85 -36.49 7.69
CA VAL A 375 -7.71 -35.89 9.04
C VAL A 375 -6.52 -34.92 9.10
N GLU A 376 -5.51 -35.13 8.27
CA GLU A 376 -4.29 -34.33 8.23
C GLU A 376 -4.53 -32.99 7.49
N GLU A 377 -5.29 -33.01 6.39
CA GLU A 377 -5.72 -31.81 5.66
C GLU A 377 -6.64 -30.93 6.51
N ALA A 378 -7.57 -31.55 7.25
CA ALA A 378 -8.45 -30.85 8.20
C ALA A 378 -7.64 -30.16 9.32
N ARG A 379 -6.57 -30.78 9.78
CA ARG A 379 -5.69 -30.24 10.83
C ARG A 379 -4.86 -29.04 10.33
N VAL A 380 -4.32 -29.11 9.11
CA VAL A 380 -3.58 -28.01 8.48
C VAL A 380 -4.51 -26.82 8.20
N ILE A 381 -5.72 -27.07 7.73
CA ILE A 381 -6.74 -26.04 7.50
C ILE A 381 -7.14 -25.34 8.80
N ALA A 382 -7.34 -26.10 9.89
CA ALA A 382 -7.65 -25.54 11.22
C ALA A 382 -6.50 -24.69 11.78
N LEU A 383 -5.24 -25.06 11.49
CA LEU A 383 -4.06 -24.27 11.84
C LEU A 383 -3.98 -22.96 11.06
N VAL A 384 -4.28 -22.99 9.77
CA VAL A 384 -4.32 -21.80 8.91
C VAL A 384 -5.46 -20.87 9.31
N ASP A 385 -6.67 -21.40 9.59
CA ASP A 385 -7.80 -20.61 10.08
C ASP A 385 -7.54 -20.00 11.48
N SER A 386 -6.77 -20.68 12.33
CA SER A 386 -6.36 -20.12 13.63
C SER A 386 -5.32 -19.01 13.47
N ALA A 387 -4.41 -19.13 12.49
CA ALA A 387 -3.45 -18.08 12.15
C ALA A 387 -4.13 -16.86 11.53
N ASP A 388 -5.07 -17.06 10.60
CA ASP A 388 -5.87 -15.97 10.01
C ASP A 388 -6.70 -15.22 11.06
N ARG A 389 -7.27 -15.94 12.07
CA ARG A 389 -7.98 -15.31 13.19
C ARG A 389 -7.05 -14.57 14.15
N ALA A 390 -5.82 -15.00 14.29
CA ALA A 390 -4.80 -14.30 15.08
C ALA A 390 -4.32 -13.02 14.37
N PHE A 391 -4.32 -13.00 13.03
CA PHE A 391 -3.94 -11.84 12.22
C PHE A 391 -5.10 -10.86 11.93
N ASN A 392 -6.36 -11.34 11.96
CA ASN A 392 -7.57 -10.53 11.79
C ASN A 392 -8.62 -10.98 12.83
N PRO A 393 -8.45 -10.64 14.11
CA PRO A 393 -9.47 -10.95 15.08
C PRO A 393 -10.78 -10.24 14.70
N PRO A 394 -11.92 -10.94 14.75
CA PRO A 394 -13.22 -10.28 14.60
C PRO A 394 -13.34 -9.17 15.67
N PRO A 395 -14.04 -8.06 15.40
CA PRO A 395 -14.23 -7.01 16.38
C PRO A 395 -14.81 -7.62 17.65
N LEU A 396 -14.21 -7.31 18.79
CA LEU A 396 -14.65 -7.80 20.09
C LEU A 396 -16.13 -7.49 20.28
N SER A 397 -16.88 -8.45 20.75
CA SER A 397 -18.27 -8.19 21.13
C SER A 397 -18.29 -7.12 22.24
N PRO A 398 -19.36 -6.30 22.36
CA PRO A 398 -19.45 -5.29 23.42
C PRO A 398 -19.22 -5.86 24.83
N GLY A 399 -19.53 -7.14 25.06
CA GLY A 399 -19.29 -7.84 26.31
C GLY A 399 -17.83 -8.22 26.55
N ASP A 400 -17.10 -8.57 25.50
CA ASP A 400 -15.68 -8.92 25.59
C ASP A 400 -14.79 -7.69 25.71
N ALA A 401 -15.15 -6.60 25.04
CA ALA A 401 -14.50 -5.29 25.18
C ALA A 401 -14.63 -4.75 26.62
N ALA A 402 -15.81 -4.89 27.24
CA ALA A 402 -16.02 -4.50 28.63
C ALA A 402 -15.24 -5.37 29.63
N ARG A 403 -15.07 -6.67 29.38
CA ARG A 403 -14.24 -7.56 30.18
C ARG A 403 -12.76 -7.25 30.07
N LEU A 404 -12.28 -6.91 28.87
CA LEU A 404 -10.89 -6.52 28.62
C LEU A 404 -10.56 -5.19 29.29
N ALA A 405 -11.46 -4.20 29.20
CA ALA A 405 -11.32 -2.91 29.87
C ALA A 405 -11.24 -3.07 31.40
N LYS A 406 -12.11 -3.91 31.97
CA LYS A 406 -12.08 -4.18 33.42
C LYS A 406 -10.80 -4.91 33.86
N ALA A 407 -10.30 -5.86 33.05
CA ALA A 407 -9.05 -6.56 33.36
C ALA A 407 -7.82 -5.65 33.27
N LEU A 408 -7.87 -4.62 32.39
CA LEU A 408 -6.83 -3.60 32.33
C LEU A 408 -6.88 -2.62 33.51
N ASP A 409 -8.07 -2.21 33.94
CA ASP A 409 -8.23 -1.36 35.13
C ASP A 409 -7.78 -2.12 36.40
N ASP A 410 -8.17 -3.40 36.58
CA ASP A 410 -7.75 -4.23 37.70
C ASP A 410 -6.21 -4.47 37.72
N ALA A 411 -5.53 -4.44 36.56
CA ALA A 411 -4.07 -4.60 36.46
C ALA A 411 -3.29 -3.30 36.70
N LEU A 412 -3.93 -2.13 36.62
CA LEU A 412 -3.31 -0.83 36.90
C LEU A 412 -3.46 -0.38 38.35
N ASP A 413 -4.35 -1.03 39.14
CA ASP A 413 -4.54 -0.74 40.57
C ASP A 413 -3.64 -1.60 41.50
N ASP A 414 -2.84 -2.55 40.94
CA ASP A 414 -1.93 -3.44 41.69
C ASP A 414 -0.43 -2.97 41.65
N ASP A 415 -0.12 -1.74 41.23
CA ASP A 415 1.18 -1.06 41.35
C ASP A 415 0.98 0.25 42.17
#